data_f9ab29da8867e77857f6c2d5c32a18d1
#
_entry.id   f9ab29da8867e77857f6c2d5c32a18d1
#
_cell.length_a   1.000
_cell.length_b   1.000
_cell.length_c   1.000
_cell.angle_alpha   90.00
_cell.angle_beta   90.00
_cell.angle_gamma   90.00
#
_symmetry.space_group_name_H-M   'P 1'
#
loop_
_entity.id
_entity.type
_entity.pdbx_description
1 polymer ?
#
loop_
_entity_poly.entity_id
_entity_poly.type
_entity_poly.pdbx_seq_one_letter_code
_entity_poly.pdbx_strand_id
1 'polypeptide(L)'
;MKSTFLFSLLALLLTAARPASEIELVKKRVLSERVEILIPKGFEAMSEQQMDFAYAKAQSRPSIIFTNNNLITLAFNYSDNEADQDMVNIYAGSFAKTYQKQFKGGTWIGDGVKEINGRKVGYLEFMKPELGHEVYTLTFFTDVQGKLLIVTFNCAPQQKGEWEVVAKKIMASLKANG
;
A
#
# COMPACT_ATOMS: atom_id res chain seq x y z
N MET A 1 62.49 28.25 -30.03
CA MET A 1 61.54 27.16 -29.80
C MET A 1 60.67 27.50 -28.60
N LYS A 2 59.44 27.97 -28.81
CA LYS A 2 58.51 28.32 -27.71
C LYS A 2 57.43 27.23 -27.66
N SER A 3 57.45 26.45 -26.58
CA SER A 3 56.47 25.38 -26.30
C SER A 3 55.26 25.99 -25.61
N THR A 4 54.11 25.95 -26.24
CA THR A 4 52.85 26.43 -25.69
C THR A 4 52.12 25.26 -25.05
N PHE A 5 52.04 25.26 -23.71
CA PHE A 5 51.25 24.29 -22.91
C PHE A 5 49.77 24.69 -22.98
N LEU A 6 48.97 23.83 -23.63
CA LEU A 6 47.51 23.95 -23.67
C LEU A 6 46.91 23.26 -22.45
N PHE A 7 46.43 24.06 -21.48
CA PHE A 7 45.67 23.54 -20.35
C PHE A 7 44.22 23.30 -20.77
N SER A 8 43.88 22.01 -20.91
CA SER A 8 42.50 21.59 -21.18
C SER A 8 41.72 21.53 -19.86
N LEU A 9 40.87 22.51 -19.62
CA LEU A 9 40.00 22.60 -18.45
C LEU A 9 38.78 21.66 -18.68
N LEU A 10 38.83 20.44 -18.10
CA LEU A 10 37.71 19.48 -18.12
C LEU A 10 36.70 19.92 -17.06
N ALA A 11 35.64 20.60 -17.47
CA ALA A 11 34.53 20.96 -16.61
C ALA A 11 33.71 19.71 -16.27
N LEU A 12 33.84 19.19 -15.06
CA LEU A 12 33.02 18.12 -14.50
C LEU A 12 31.60 18.70 -14.26
N LEU A 13 30.65 18.43 -15.14
CA LEU A 13 29.23 18.69 -14.92
C LEU A 13 28.71 17.71 -13.86
N LEU A 14 28.74 18.15 -12.60
CA LEU A 14 28.01 17.50 -11.51
C LEU A 14 26.50 17.69 -11.79
N THR A 15 25.88 16.71 -12.43
CA THR A 15 24.43 16.62 -12.48
C THR A 15 23.95 16.28 -11.06
N ALA A 16 23.57 17.29 -10.30
CA ALA A 16 22.88 17.11 -9.05
C ALA A 16 21.56 16.39 -9.34
N ALA A 17 21.53 15.09 -9.03
CA ALA A 17 20.27 14.34 -9.02
C ALA A 17 19.33 15.06 -8.04
N ARG A 18 18.23 15.65 -8.56
CA ARG A 18 17.17 16.17 -7.70
C ARG A 18 16.68 15.02 -6.82
N PRO A 19 16.67 15.17 -5.49
CA PRO A 19 16.01 14.17 -4.66
C PRO A 19 14.56 14.06 -5.13
N ALA A 20 14.12 12.84 -5.42
CA ALA A 20 12.70 12.58 -5.67
C ALA A 20 11.91 13.21 -4.51
N SER A 21 10.89 14.01 -4.81
CA SER A 21 10.08 14.67 -3.78
C SER A 21 9.51 13.57 -2.88
N GLU A 22 9.92 13.57 -1.61
CA GLU A 22 9.42 12.58 -0.66
C GLU A 22 7.90 12.77 -0.51
N ILE A 23 7.13 11.69 -0.75
CA ILE A 23 5.67 11.74 -0.61
C ILE A 23 5.35 11.99 0.85
N GLU A 24 4.75 13.15 1.13
CA GLU A 24 4.35 13.55 2.46
C GLU A 24 3.20 12.67 2.95
N LEU A 25 3.34 12.13 4.16
CA LEU A 25 2.32 11.32 4.83
C LEU A 25 1.72 12.10 5.98
N VAL A 26 0.39 12.08 6.10
CA VAL A 26 -0.36 12.71 7.19
C VAL A 26 -1.10 11.66 8.00
N LYS A 27 -1.18 11.88 9.30
CA LYS A 27 -1.91 11.03 10.22
C LYS A 27 -3.41 11.19 10.02
N LYS A 28 -4.12 10.08 9.87
CA LYS A 28 -5.59 10.02 9.84
C LYS A 28 -6.10 9.03 10.86
N ARG A 29 -7.29 9.32 11.40
CA ARG A 29 -8.08 8.37 12.16
C ARG A 29 -9.29 7.97 11.33
N VAL A 30 -9.50 6.67 11.22
CA VAL A 30 -10.54 6.07 10.36
C VAL A 30 -11.37 5.05 11.14
N LEU A 31 -12.47 4.59 10.54
CA LEU A 31 -13.37 3.61 11.13
C LEU A 31 -13.86 4.02 12.52
N SER A 32 -14.41 5.24 12.64
CA SER A 32 -14.86 5.83 13.91
C SER A 32 -13.74 5.87 14.95
N GLU A 33 -12.57 6.34 14.53
CA GLU A 33 -11.35 6.51 15.35
C GLU A 33 -10.71 5.23 15.91
N ARG A 34 -11.17 4.05 15.46
CA ARG A 34 -10.62 2.76 15.89
C ARG A 34 -9.24 2.48 15.34
N VAL A 35 -8.87 3.14 14.24
CA VAL A 35 -7.60 2.95 13.55
C VAL A 35 -6.93 4.30 13.30
N GLU A 36 -5.69 4.45 13.72
CA GLU A 36 -4.80 5.55 13.36
C GLU A 36 -3.77 5.03 12.35
N ILE A 37 -3.58 5.74 11.24
CA ILE A 37 -2.68 5.33 10.17
C ILE A 37 -2.18 6.56 9.39
N LEU A 38 -1.01 6.46 8.78
CA LEU A 38 -0.52 7.46 7.85
C LEU A 38 -1.16 7.27 6.48
N ILE A 39 -1.59 8.36 5.87
CA ILE A 39 -2.17 8.39 4.52
C ILE A 39 -1.42 9.46 3.72
N PRO A 40 -1.16 9.26 2.41
CA PRO A 40 -0.50 10.26 1.60
C PRO A 40 -1.29 11.59 1.61
N LYS A 41 -0.58 12.69 1.77
CA LYS A 41 -1.17 14.03 1.72
C LYS A 41 -1.85 14.24 0.36
N GLY A 42 -3.05 14.81 0.37
CA GLY A 42 -3.85 15.00 -0.84
C GLY A 42 -4.69 13.79 -1.26
N PHE A 43 -4.60 12.65 -0.54
CA PHE A 43 -5.57 11.59 -0.73
C PHE A 43 -6.88 11.95 -0.01
N GLU A 44 -7.97 11.81 -0.74
CA GLU A 44 -9.33 12.04 -0.25
C GLU A 44 -10.14 10.76 -0.22
N ALA A 45 -11.06 10.66 0.71
CA ALA A 45 -11.98 9.54 0.75
C ALA A 45 -12.95 9.63 -0.45
N MET A 46 -13.16 8.52 -1.14
CA MET A 46 -14.19 8.43 -2.16
C MET A 46 -15.56 8.71 -1.56
N SER A 47 -16.37 9.49 -2.26
CA SER A 47 -17.77 9.72 -1.87
C SER A 47 -18.59 8.44 -2.04
N GLU A 48 -19.75 8.36 -1.37
CA GLU A 48 -20.68 7.24 -1.53
C GLU A 48 -21.04 7.01 -3.00
N GLN A 49 -21.32 8.08 -3.76
CA GLN A 49 -21.63 8.01 -5.18
C GLN A 49 -20.49 7.41 -6.01
N GLN A 50 -19.23 7.78 -5.73
CA GLN A 50 -18.05 7.20 -6.39
C GLN A 50 -17.89 5.72 -6.01
N MET A 51 -18.09 5.37 -4.76
CA MET A 51 -18.05 3.99 -4.28
C MET A 51 -19.14 3.14 -4.93
N ASP A 52 -20.37 3.64 -5.00
CA ASP A 52 -21.50 2.95 -5.65
C ASP A 52 -21.25 2.71 -7.13
N PHE A 53 -20.67 3.67 -7.84
CA PHE A 53 -20.30 3.52 -9.23
C PHE A 53 -19.16 2.49 -9.42
N ALA A 54 -18.08 2.60 -8.63
CA ALA A 54 -16.91 1.72 -8.74
C ALA A 54 -17.22 0.27 -8.36
N TYR A 55 -18.14 0.04 -7.43
CA TYR A 55 -18.48 -1.28 -6.88
C TYR A 55 -19.91 -1.75 -7.20
N ALA A 56 -20.58 -1.15 -8.19
CA ALA A 56 -21.97 -1.46 -8.57
C ALA A 56 -22.24 -2.95 -8.83
N LYS A 57 -21.23 -3.72 -9.25
CA LYS A 57 -21.33 -5.17 -9.56
C LYS A 57 -20.47 -6.03 -8.62
N ALA A 58 -19.85 -5.44 -7.61
CA ALA A 58 -18.98 -6.18 -6.70
C ALA A 58 -19.80 -6.92 -5.63
N GLN A 59 -19.36 -8.14 -5.28
CA GLN A 59 -19.98 -8.91 -4.19
C GLN A 59 -19.67 -8.30 -2.81
N SER A 60 -18.59 -7.55 -2.71
CA SER A 60 -18.19 -6.84 -1.50
C SER A 60 -17.62 -5.47 -1.86
N ARG A 61 -17.89 -4.50 -1.02
CA ARG A 61 -17.44 -3.14 -1.16
C ARG A 61 -16.55 -2.79 0.04
N PRO A 62 -15.38 -2.13 -0.14
CA PRO A 62 -14.61 -1.60 0.96
C PRO A 62 -15.40 -0.60 1.81
N SER A 63 -15.05 -0.51 3.10
CA SER A 63 -15.69 0.46 4.01
C SER A 63 -15.29 1.90 3.67
N ILE A 64 -14.02 2.11 3.28
CA ILE A 64 -13.47 3.41 2.89
C ILE A 64 -12.39 3.20 1.84
N ILE A 65 -12.30 4.08 0.85
CA ILE A 65 -11.15 4.15 -0.07
C ILE A 65 -10.62 5.58 -0.10
N PHE A 66 -9.33 5.73 0.15
CA PHE A 66 -8.60 6.97 -0.09
C PHE A 66 -7.88 6.88 -1.44
N THR A 67 -7.93 7.95 -2.22
CA THR A 67 -7.29 8.05 -3.54
C THR A 67 -6.98 9.50 -3.88
N ASN A 68 -6.02 9.72 -4.78
CA ASN A 68 -5.75 11.03 -5.35
C ASN A 68 -6.28 11.20 -6.78
N ASN A 69 -6.45 10.09 -7.53
CA ASN A 69 -6.86 10.14 -8.94
C ASN A 69 -7.42 8.81 -9.45
N ASN A 70 -7.93 7.95 -8.57
CA ASN A 70 -8.44 6.59 -8.85
C ASN A 70 -7.40 5.56 -9.34
N LEU A 71 -6.12 5.96 -9.55
CA LEU A 71 -5.06 5.05 -9.98
C LEU A 71 -4.25 4.51 -8.79
N ILE A 72 -4.10 5.31 -7.73
CA ILE A 72 -3.45 4.90 -6.50
C ILE A 72 -4.50 4.89 -5.41
N THR A 73 -4.70 3.75 -4.79
CA THR A 73 -5.78 3.57 -3.82
C THR A 73 -5.27 2.96 -2.53
N LEU A 74 -5.86 3.38 -1.42
CA LEU A 74 -5.72 2.77 -0.10
C LEU A 74 -7.12 2.43 0.40
N ALA A 75 -7.51 1.17 0.29
CA ALA A 75 -8.84 0.67 0.61
C ALA A 75 -8.84 -0.02 1.98
N PHE A 76 -9.85 0.27 2.79
CA PHE A 76 -10.10 -0.34 4.08
C PHE A 76 -11.35 -1.19 3.99
N ASN A 77 -11.23 -2.46 4.32
CA ASN A 77 -12.35 -3.38 4.44
C ASN A 77 -12.42 -3.86 5.90
N TYR A 78 -13.40 -3.32 6.63
CA TYR A 78 -13.69 -3.72 8.00
C TYR A 78 -14.90 -4.63 7.97
N SER A 79 -14.66 -5.91 8.13
CA SER A 79 -15.68 -6.96 7.96
C SER A 79 -16.27 -7.40 9.32
N ASP A 80 -17.39 -8.10 9.26
CA ASP A 80 -17.97 -8.76 10.44
C ASP A 80 -17.32 -10.11 10.78
N ASN A 81 -16.29 -10.53 10.03
CA ASN A 81 -15.53 -11.72 10.37
C ASN A 81 -14.83 -11.55 11.71
N GLU A 82 -14.98 -12.51 12.58
CA GLU A 82 -14.27 -12.54 13.85
C GLU A 82 -12.77 -12.61 13.61
N ALA A 83 -12.01 -11.85 14.39
CA ALA A 83 -10.56 -11.85 14.36
C ALA A 83 -10.00 -11.46 15.73
N ASP A 84 -8.90 -12.10 16.09
CA ASP A 84 -8.05 -11.76 17.22
C ASP A 84 -6.57 -11.90 16.84
N GLN A 85 -5.67 -11.59 17.75
CA GLN A 85 -4.23 -11.64 17.51
C GLN A 85 -3.69 -13.07 17.27
N ASP A 86 -4.38 -14.11 17.72
CA ASP A 86 -3.98 -15.50 17.48
C ASP A 86 -4.40 -15.95 16.08
N MET A 87 -5.52 -15.43 15.58
CA MET A 87 -6.03 -15.72 14.24
C MET A 87 -5.23 -15.06 13.12
N VAL A 88 -4.42 -14.02 13.39
CA VAL A 88 -3.65 -13.31 12.33
C VAL A 88 -2.73 -14.26 11.57
N ASN A 89 -2.06 -15.20 12.24
CA ASN A 89 -1.22 -16.20 11.56
C ASN A 89 -2.04 -17.16 10.68
N ILE A 90 -3.24 -17.54 11.12
CA ILE A 90 -4.15 -18.40 10.38
C ILE A 90 -4.63 -17.68 9.11
N TYR A 91 -5.04 -16.42 9.25
CA TYR A 91 -5.43 -15.58 8.12
C TYR A 91 -4.27 -15.39 7.14
N ALA A 92 -3.04 -15.16 7.60
CA ALA A 92 -1.87 -15.01 6.73
C ALA A 92 -1.68 -16.23 5.82
N GLY A 93 -1.67 -17.43 6.40
CA GLY A 93 -1.54 -18.67 5.62
C GLY A 93 -2.73 -18.94 4.69
N SER A 94 -3.96 -18.62 5.12
CA SER A 94 -5.17 -18.80 4.32
C SER A 94 -5.23 -17.82 3.15
N PHE A 95 -4.96 -16.54 3.40
CA PHE A 95 -4.98 -15.51 2.37
C PHE A 95 -3.88 -15.72 1.35
N ALA A 96 -2.63 -16.06 1.77
CA ALA A 96 -1.56 -16.37 0.85
C ALA A 96 -1.97 -17.46 -0.16
N LYS A 97 -2.52 -18.58 0.31
CA LYS A 97 -2.98 -19.67 -0.55
C LYS A 97 -4.13 -19.23 -1.46
N THR A 98 -5.09 -18.48 -0.92
CA THR A 98 -6.27 -18.03 -1.68
C THR A 98 -5.89 -17.05 -2.77
N TYR A 99 -5.06 -16.05 -2.47
CA TYR A 99 -4.63 -15.03 -3.43
C TYR A 99 -3.72 -15.61 -4.51
N GLN A 100 -2.79 -16.52 -4.15
CA GLN A 100 -1.95 -17.23 -5.14
C GLN A 100 -2.80 -18.06 -6.11
N LYS A 101 -3.87 -18.68 -5.63
CA LYS A 101 -4.82 -19.42 -6.48
C LYS A 101 -5.67 -18.49 -7.34
N GLN A 102 -6.13 -17.37 -6.79
CA GLN A 102 -7.01 -16.42 -7.46
C GLN A 102 -6.26 -15.61 -8.53
N PHE A 103 -5.04 -15.18 -8.24
CA PHE A 103 -4.23 -14.32 -9.11
C PHE A 103 -3.11 -15.13 -9.79
N LYS A 104 -3.50 -16.23 -10.47
CA LYS A 104 -2.55 -17.04 -11.26
C LYS A 104 -1.87 -16.18 -12.32
N GLY A 105 -0.55 -16.27 -12.41
CA GLY A 105 0.27 -15.46 -13.31
C GLY A 105 0.76 -14.14 -12.73
N GLY A 106 0.34 -13.78 -11.52
CA GLY A 106 0.92 -12.66 -10.77
C GLY A 106 2.31 -12.99 -10.21
N THR A 107 3.12 -11.96 -10.01
CA THR A 107 4.45 -12.11 -9.39
C THR A 107 4.32 -11.94 -7.88
N TRP A 108 4.56 -13.01 -7.13
CA TRP A 108 4.56 -12.99 -5.66
C TRP A 108 5.86 -12.38 -5.15
N ILE A 109 5.78 -11.36 -4.27
CA ILE A 109 6.95 -10.66 -3.71
C ILE A 109 7.22 -11.14 -2.29
N GLY A 110 6.18 -11.28 -1.48
CA GLY A 110 6.30 -11.78 -0.12
C GLY A 110 4.98 -11.80 0.65
N ASP A 111 4.99 -12.53 1.74
CA ASP A 111 3.90 -12.60 2.71
C ASP A 111 4.43 -12.94 4.09
N GLY A 112 3.59 -12.80 5.08
CA GLY A 112 3.93 -13.18 6.45
C GLY A 112 3.20 -12.38 7.51
N VAL A 113 3.75 -12.42 8.73
CA VAL A 113 3.26 -11.66 9.88
C VAL A 113 4.41 -10.84 10.47
N LYS A 114 4.13 -9.59 10.80
CA LYS A 114 5.07 -8.68 11.49
C LYS A 114 4.41 -8.16 12.76
N GLU A 115 5.24 -7.81 13.74
CA GLU A 115 4.79 -7.02 14.87
C GLU A 115 4.88 -5.54 14.51
N ILE A 116 3.77 -4.83 14.59
CA ILE A 116 3.65 -3.39 14.28
C ILE A 116 2.89 -2.72 15.43
N ASN A 117 3.55 -1.77 16.10
CA ASN A 117 3.00 -1.04 17.24
C ASN A 117 2.41 -1.98 18.32
N GLY A 118 3.10 -3.10 18.61
CA GLY A 118 2.71 -4.08 19.63
C GLY A 118 1.59 -5.03 19.21
N ARG A 119 1.25 -5.10 17.92
CA ARG A 119 0.24 -6.03 17.40
C ARG A 119 0.76 -6.83 16.21
N LYS A 120 0.31 -8.07 16.09
CA LYS A 120 0.56 -8.88 14.88
C LYS A 120 -0.23 -8.29 13.72
N VAL A 121 0.45 -8.09 12.59
CA VAL A 121 -0.13 -7.63 11.33
C VAL A 121 0.31 -8.61 10.24
N GLY A 122 -0.64 -9.29 9.62
CA GLY A 122 -0.38 -10.12 8.46
C GLY A 122 -0.24 -9.26 7.20
N TYR A 123 0.55 -9.70 6.22
CA TYR A 123 0.68 -8.98 4.95
C TYR A 123 0.90 -9.93 3.78
N LEU A 124 0.51 -9.45 2.60
CA LEU A 124 0.74 -10.05 1.28
C LEU A 124 1.20 -8.96 0.33
N GLU A 125 2.27 -9.20 -0.40
CA GLU A 125 2.85 -8.26 -1.36
C GLU A 125 3.06 -8.97 -2.70
N PHE A 126 2.48 -8.44 -3.78
CA PHE A 126 2.53 -9.08 -5.09
C PHE A 126 2.16 -8.12 -6.23
N MET A 127 2.52 -8.50 -7.45
CA MET A 127 1.99 -7.89 -8.67
C MET A 127 0.76 -8.67 -9.08
N LYS A 128 -0.41 -8.02 -9.05
CA LYS A 128 -1.69 -8.61 -9.41
C LYS A 128 -1.97 -8.44 -10.90
N PRO A 129 -2.27 -9.50 -11.68
CA PRO A 129 -2.76 -9.35 -13.03
C PRO A 129 -4.16 -8.76 -13.02
N GLU A 130 -4.41 -7.72 -13.80
CA GLU A 130 -5.70 -7.04 -13.90
C GLU A 130 -5.92 -6.46 -15.30
N LEU A 131 -6.95 -6.96 -16.01
CA LEU A 131 -7.39 -6.44 -17.33
C LEU A 131 -6.23 -6.18 -18.35
N GLY A 132 -5.28 -7.11 -18.43
CA GLY A 132 -4.17 -7.03 -19.40
C GLY A 132 -2.96 -6.23 -18.95
N HIS A 133 -2.94 -5.75 -17.71
CA HIS A 133 -1.78 -5.12 -17.07
C HIS A 133 -1.56 -5.68 -15.66
N GLU A 134 -0.48 -5.30 -15.01
CA GLU A 134 -0.22 -5.65 -13.62
C GLU A 134 -0.53 -4.46 -12.71
N VAL A 135 -0.85 -4.75 -11.45
CA VAL A 135 -1.03 -3.76 -10.38
C VAL A 135 -0.17 -4.17 -9.19
N TYR A 136 0.68 -3.27 -8.72
CA TYR A 136 1.36 -3.50 -7.45
C TYR A 136 0.35 -3.44 -6.32
N THR A 137 0.34 -4.48 -5.49
CA THR A 137 -0.59 -4.64 -4.38
C THR A 137 0.17 -4.99 -3.10
N LEU A 138 -0.06 -4.22 -2.05
CA LEU A 138 0.29 -4.56 -0.67
C LEU A 138 -0.99 -4.63 0.14
N THR A 139 -1.38 -5.84 0.55
CA THR A 139 -2.50 -6.06 1.47
C THR A 139 -1.95 -6.36 2.85
N PHE A 140 -2.47 -5.73 3.89
CA PHE A 140 -2.13 -6.04 5.28
C PHE A 140 -3.40 -6.05 6.14
N PHE A 141 -3.36 -6.81 7.23
CA PHE A 141 -4.56 -7.08 8.01
C PHE A 141 -4.23 -7.38 9.46
N THR A 142 -5.17 -7.05 10.33
CA THR A 142 -5.13 -7.34 11.76
C THR A 142 -6.56 -7.37 12.30
N ASP A 143 -6.72 -7.67 13.56
CA ASP A 143 -8.00 -7.48 14.24
C ASP A 143 -8.16 -6.06 14.76
N VAL A 144 -9.39 -5.59 14.79
CA VAL A 144 -9.83 -4.34 15.41
C VAL A 144 -11.12 -4.63 16.16
N GLN A 145 -11.09 -4.55 17.50
CA GLN A 145 -12.26 -4.80 18.34
C GLN A 145 -12.98 -6.14 18.02
N GLY A 146 -12.22 -7.21 17.89
CA GLY A 146 -12.75 -8.55 17.64
C GLY A 146 -13.16 -8.82 16.18
N LYS A 147 -12.92 -7.90 15.26
CA LYS A 147 -13.27 -8.02 13.83
C LYS A 147 -12.07 -7.84 12.93
N LEU A 148 -12.11 -8.47 11.75
CA LEU A 148 -11.03 -8.42 10.78
C LEU A 148 -11.03 -7.09 10.01
N LEU A 149 -9.91 -6.38 10.09
CA LEU A 149 -9.57 -5.27 9.21
C LEU A 149 -8.59 -5.74 8.15
N ILE A 150 -8.91 -5.49 6.88
CA ILE A 150 -8.01 -5.66 5.74
C ILE A 150 -7.79 -4.29 5.10
N VAL A 151 -6.53 -3.91 4.93
CA VAL A 151 -6.14 -2.68 4.23
C VAL A 151 -5.36 -3.07 2.98
N THR A 152 -5.75 -2.53 1.82
CA THR A 152 -5.10 -2.82 0.54
C THR A 152 -4.63 -1.54 -0.12
N PHE A 153 -3.33 -1.46 -0.38
CA PHE A 153 -2.71 -0.43 -1.19
C PHE A 153 -2.52 -0.96 -2.62
N ASN A 154 -2.88 -0.15 -3.62
CA ASN A 154 -2.64 -0.45 -5.03
C ASN A 154 -2.03 0.75 -5.75
N CYS A 155 -1.11 0.47 -6.69
CA CYS A 155 -0.65 1.46 -7.67
C CYS A 155 -0.27 0.79 -9.00
N ALA A 156 -0.16 1.60 -10.06
CA ALA A 156 0.31 1.12 -11.35
C ALA A 156 1.77 0.62 -11.27
N PRO A 157 2.18 -0.35 -12.10
CA PRO A 157 3.52 -0.95 -12.03
C PRO A 157 4.64 0.06 -12.26
N GLN A 158 4.41 1.10 -13.09
CA GLN A 158 5.38 2.17 -13.34
C GLN A 158 5.64 3.04 -12.10
N GLN A 159 4.70 3.07 -11.17
CA GLN A 159 4.78 3.85 -9.93
C GLN A 159 5.34 3.02 -8.76
N LYS A 160 5.48 1.69 -8.93
CA LYS A 160 5.93 0.77 -7.87
C LYS A 160 7.21 1.24 -7.20
N GLY A 161 8.22 1.67 -7.97
CA GLY A 161 9.53 2.06 -7.43
C GLY A 161 9.46 3.14 -6.34
N GLU A 162 8.54 4.10 -6.49
CA GLU A 162 8.30 5.17 -5.52
C GLU A 162 7.32 4.73 -4.42
N TRP A 163 6.23 4.09 -4.82
CA TRP A 163 5.11 3.82 -3.93
C TRP A 163 5.25 2.56 -3.07
N GLU A 164 6.12 1.62 -3.43
CA GLU A 164 6.39 0.44 -2.58
C GLU A 164 6.90 0.84 -1.19
N VAL A 165 7.86 1.77 -1.13
CA VAL A 165 8.41 2.27 0.14
C VAL A 165 7.34 3.00 0.94
N VAL A 166 6.50 3.81 0.26
CA VAL A 166 5.39 4.54 0.87
C VAL A 166 4.35 3.57 1.44
N ALA A 167 3.94 2.57 0.67
CA ALA A 167 2.99 1.55 1.11
C ALA A 167 3.48 0.80 2.37
N LYS A 168 4.78 0.47 2.42
CA LYS A 168 5.40 -0.15 3.60
C LYS A 168 5.45 0.79 4.81
N LYS A 169 5.71 2.11 4.60
CA LYS A 169 5.60 3.12 5.66
C LYS A 169 4.15 3.24 6.17
N ILE A 170 3.16 3.21 5.28
CA ILE A 170 1.74 3.21 5.65
C ILE A 170 1.42 2.00 6.52
N MET A 171 1.76 0.79 6.08
CA MET A 171 1.56 -0.43 6.87
C MET A 171 2.23 -0.35 8.25
N ALA A 172 3.50 0.12 8.32
CA ALA A 172 4.25 0.23 9.56
C ALA A 172 3.67 1.26 10.54
N SER A 173 2.84 2.19 10.05
CA SER A 173 2.18 3.22 10.86
C SER A 173 0.87 2.77 11.51
N LEU A 174 0.35 1.60 11.13
CA LEU A 174 -0.94 1.10 11.60
C LEU A 174 -0.98 0.99 13.12
N LYS A 175 -1.94 1.67 13.75
CA LYS A 175 -2.31 1.52 15.15
C LYS A 175 -3.79 1.18 15.22
N ALA A 176 -4.11 0.00 15.67
CA ALA A 176 -5.47 -0.46 15.89
C ALA A 176 -5.78 -0.43 17.39
N ASN A 177 -6.91 0.17 17.76
CA ASN A 177 -7.41 0.10 19.12
C ASN A 177 -8.04 -1.29 19.32
N GLY A 178 -7.55 -2.00 20.32
CA GLY A 178 -8.05 -3.31 20.71
C GLY A 178 -9.43 -3.26 21.32
#